data_2a1e10b9d663b3236f2295d71f0e3026
#
_entry.id   2a1e10b9d663b3236f2295d71f0e3026
#
_cell.length_a   1.000
_cell.length_b   1.000
_cell.length_c   1.000
_cell.angle_alpha   90.00
_cell.angle_beta   90.00
_cell.angle_gamma   90.00
#
_symmetry.space_group_name_H-M   'P 1'
#
loop_
_entity.id
_entity.type
_entity.pdbx_description
1 polymer ?
#
loop_
_entity_poly.entity_id
_entity_poly.type
_entity_poly.pdbx_seq_one_letter_code
_entity_poly.pdbx_strand_id
1 'polypeptide(L)'
;VLPFSVFEILRRTGKISDFDATFALWAVLIGQILHNCDIRLSKRIKQEVRSGDIVIRLMDPTNYVLAKIAGSLGFFLPSFAVYSIIFIPIVYFLLPIKFNLIVLLLFTLIAALISNLIGLLIGMSSFFIEENDGIELVVGKLMFIFGNQVIPIILMPVWVQNIARTTPFYMALSAPIDVASGKYSSLLAFGQGVIYILLLLWLASWMLNQIKRKLVING
;
A
#
# COMPACT_ATOMS: atom_id res chain seq x y z
N VAL A 1 -7.10 -18.14 8.05
CA VAL A 1 -7.88 -19.39 7.98
C VAL A 1 -9.10 -19.22 7.06
N LEU A 2 -9.95 -18.18 7.26
CA LEU A 2 -11.16 -17.95 6.44
C LEU A 2 -10.93 -17.86 4.92
N PRO A 3 -9.93 -17.12 4.41
CA PRO A 3 -9.70 -17.06 2.95
C PRO A 3 -9.36 -18.42 2.35
N PHE A 4 -8.53 -19.22 3.04
CA PHE A 4 -8.10 -20.51 2.52
C PHE A 4 -9.28 -21.49 2.34
N SER A 5 -10.18 -21.58 3.32
CA SER A 5 -11.34 -22.47 3.25
C SER A 5 -12.32 -22.06 2.13
N VAL A 6 -12.54 -20.77 1.94
CA VAL A 6 -13.40 -20.27 0.85
C VAL A 6 -12.81 -20.61 -0.53
N PHE A 7 -11.51 -20.41 -0.73
CA PHE A 7 -10.85 -20.75 -2.00
C PHE A 7 -10.85 -22.25 -2.27
N GLU A 8 -10.65 -23.07 -1.24
CA GLU A 8 -10.73 -24.51 -1.37
C GLU A 8 -12.14 -24.99 -1.77
N ILE A 9 -13.20 -24.40 -1.21
CA ILE A 9 -14.58 -24.69 -1.58
C ILE A 9 -14.84 -24.28 -3.03
N LEU A 10 -14.42 -23.07 -3.45
CA LEU A 10 -14.59 -22.58 -4.82
C LEU A 10 -13.84 -23.44 -5.83
N ARG A 11 -12.65 -23.94 -5.50
CA ARG A 11 -11.86 -24.87 -6.28
C ARG A 11 -12.61 -26.21 -6.43
N ARG A 12 -13.05 -26.81 -5.33
CA ARG A 12 -13.76 -28.11 -5.33
C ARG A 12 -15.09 -28.07 -6.07
N THR A 13 -15.75 -26.91 -6.09
CA THR A 13 -17.00 -26.72 -6.83
C THR A 13 -16.80 -26.41 -8.32
N GLY A 14 -15.55 -26.38 -8.80
CA GLY A 14 -15.22 -26.10 -10.21
C GLY A 14 -15.51 -24.67 -10.67
N LYS A 15 -15.75 -23.74 -9.73
CA LYS A 15 -16.06 -22.34 -10.05
C LYS A 15 -14.82 -21.51 -10.41
N ILE A 16 -13.64 -21.97 -10.00
CA ILE A 16 -12.36 -21.32 -10.32
C ILE A 16 -11.35 -22.39 -10.72
N SER A 17 -10.41 -22.03 -11.59
CA SER A 17 -9.31 -22.92 -11.96
C SER A 17 -8.34 -23.13 -10.78
N ASP A 18 -7.63 -24.25 -10.76
CA ASP A 18 -6.59 -24.51 -9.74
C ASP A 18 -5.50 -23.44 -9.75
N PHE A 19 -5.16 -22.94 -10.93
CA PHE A 19 -4.19 -21.86 -11.09
C PHE A 19 -4.69 -20.53 -10.47
N ASP A 20 -5.95 -20.18 -10.72
CA ASP A 20 -6.52 -18.94 -10.16
C ASP A 20 -6.71 -19.03 -8.66
N ALA A 21 -7.04 -20.20 -8.12
CA ALA A 21 -7.11 -20.41 -6.67
C ALA A 21 -5.73 -20.26 -6.01
N THR A 22 -4.70 -20.88 -6.59
CA THR A 22 -3.32 -20.77 -6.10
C THR A 22 -2.82 -19.33 -6.17
N PHE A 23 -3.04 -18.66 -7.30
CA PHE A 23 -2.69 -17.25 -7.48
C PHE A 23 -3.43 -16.35 -6.49
N ALA A 24 -4.72 -16.58 -6.26
CA ALA A 24 -5.52 -15.82 -5.31
C ALA A 24 -4.96 -15.90 -3.88
N LEU A 25 -4.51 -17.07 -3.45
CA LEU A 25 -3.87 -17.25 -2.15
C LEU A 25 -2.54 -16.49 -2.05
N TRP A 26 -1.73 -16.51 -3.11
CA TRP A 26 -0.50 -15.71 -3.17
C TRP A 26 -0.78 -14.21 -3.17
N ALA A 27 -1.82 -13.76 -3.88
CA ALA A 27 -2.22 -12.36 -3.89
C ALA A 27 -2.63 -11.86 -2.50
N VAL A 28 -3.41 -12.66 -1.76
CA VAL A 28 -3.75 -12.36 -0.35
C VAL A 28 -2.50 -12.36 0.53
N LEU A 29 -1.62 -13.34 0.39
CA LEU A 29 -0.40 -13.41 1.20
C LEU A 29 0.48 -12.17 1.01
N ILE A 30 0.80 -11.82 -0.23
CA ILE A 30 1.64 -10.65 -0.51
C ILE A 30 0.95 -9.36 -0.06
N GLY A 31 -0.35 -9.20 -0.31
CA GLY A 31 -1.13 -8.07 0.18
C GLY A 31 -1.10 -7.94 1.71
N GLN A 32 -1.21 -9.06 2.44
CA GLN A 32 -1.10 -9.09 3.90
C GLN A 32 0.31 -8.77 4.40
N ILE A 33 1.36 -9.28 3.75
CA ILE A 33 2.74 -8.95 4.09
C ILE A 33 2.96 -7.43 3.94
N LEU A 34 2.58 -6.85 2.80
CA LEU A 34 2.71 -5.42 2.55
C LEU A 34 1.95 -4.58 3.58
N HIS A 35 0.71 -4.97 3.88
CA HIS A 35 -0.11 -4.28 4.89
C HIS A 35 0.50 -4.33 6.29
N ASN A 36 1.04 -5.49 6.70
CA ASN A 36 1.66 -5.64 8.02
C ASN A 36 3.01 -4.92 8.15
N CYS A 37 3.68 -4.63 7.03
CA CYS A 37 4.91 -3.84 7.00
C CYS A 37 4.66 -2.33 7.09
N ASP A 38 3.40 -1.87 6.97
CA ASP A 38 3.05 -0.46 7.08
C ASP A 38 3.15 0.01 8.54
N ILE A 39 3.91 1.07 8.79
CA ILE A 39 4.09 1.68 10.12
C ILE A 39 2.92 2.52 10.57
N ARG A 40 1.83 2.56 9.81
CA ARG A 40 0.67 3.44 10.04
C ARG A 40 1.11 4.90 10.16
N LEU A 41 1.82 5.38 9.15
CA LEU A 41 2.39 6.73 9.11
C LEU A 41 1.33 7.82 9.37
N SER A 42 0.10 7.61 8.92
CA SER A 42 -1.06 8.49 9.19
C SER A 42 -1.24 8.76 10.69
N LYS A 43 -1.22 7.70 11.51
CA LYS A 43 -1.41 7.83 12.98
C LYS A 43 -0.26 8.55 13.66
N ARG A 44 0.98 8.30 13.21
CA ARG A 44 2.16 8.97 13.75
C ARG A 44 2.14 10.47 13.47
N ILE A 45 1.81 10.85 12.23
CA ILE A 45 1.72 12.27 11.86
C ILE A 45 0.54 12.94 12.57
N LYS A 46 -0.61 12.27 12.65
CA LYS A 46 -1.75 12.76 13.43
C LYS A 46 -1.39 13.05 14.88
N GLN A 47 -0.59 12.18 15.51
CA GLN A 47 -0.10 12.40 16.87
C GLN A 47 0.83 13.60 16.95
N GLU A 48 1.76 13.77 16.01
CA GLU A 48 2.66 14.94 15.95
C GLU A 48 1.89 16.26 15.75
N VAL A 49 0.80 16.23 14.98
CA VAL A 49 -0.08 17.41 14.83
C VAL A 49 -0.80 17.72 16.14
N ARG A 50 -1.36 16.71 16.81
CA ARG A 50 -2.10 16.89 18.07
C ARG A 50 -1.21 17.30 19.24
N SER A 51 0.04 16.80 19.32
CA SER A 51 1.01 17.19 20.36
C SER A 51 1.66 18.55 20.08
N GLY A 52 1.54 19.08 18.86
CA GLY A 52 2.25 20.29 18.44
C GLY A 52 3.70 20.04 18.00
N ASP A 53 4.22 18.80 18.10
CA ASP A 53 5.60 18.45 17.72
C ASP A 53 5.89 18.72 16.25
N ILE A 54 4.84 18.79 15.42
CA ILE A 54 4.99 19.09 13.98
C ILE A 54 5.68 20.44 13.77
N VAL A 55 5.45 21.42 14.66
CA VAL A 55 6.07 22.75 14.54
C VAL A 55 7.59 22.65 14.68
N ILE A 56 8.06 21.90 15.68
CA ILE A 56 9.49 21.68 15.93
C ILE A 56 10.12 20.95 14.73
N ARG A 57 9.44 19.92 14.23
CA ARG A 57 9.93 19.15 13.07
C ARG A 57 9.94 19.93 11.76
N LEU A 58 9.11 20.96 11.62
CA LEU A 58 9.09 21.84 10.46
C LEU A 58 10.19 22.93 10.51
N MET A 59 10.80 23.13 11.67
CA MET A 59 11.99 23.99 11.85
C MET A 59 13.29 23.30 11.46
N ASP A 60 13.30 21.95 11.39
CA ASP A 60 14.46 21.21 10.94
C ASP A 60 14.81 21.59 9.48
N PRO A 61 16.11 21.70 9.13
CA PRO A 61 16.55 22.03 7.77
C PRO A 61 16.23 20.93 6.77
N THR A 62 15.86 19.72 7.24
CA THR A 62 15.50 18.58 6.41
C THR A 62 14.09 18.72 5.85
N ASN A 63 13.89 18.26 4.63
CA ASN A 63 12.55 18.22 4.05
C ASN A 63 11.67 17.24 4.82
N TYR A 64 10.63 17.73 5.49
CA TYR A 64 9.71 16.94 6.30
C TYR A 64 9.14 15.73 5.58
N VAL A 65 8.68 15.89 4.31
CA VAL A 65 8.10 14.82 3.51
C VAL A 65 9.14 13.73 3.27
N LEU A 66 10.35 14.10 2.83
CA LEU A 66 11.42 13.15 2.57
C LEU A 66 11.88 12.44 3.85
N ALA A 67 12.00 13.15 4.96
CA ALA A 67 12.37 12.56 6.25
C ALA A 67 11.34 11.51 6.71
N LYS A 68 10.03 11.79 6.54
CA LYS A 68 8.97 10.84 6.89
C LYS A 68 8.96 9.60 5.99
N ILE A 69 9.14 9.78 4.68
CA ILE A 69 9.24 8.66 3.73
C ILE A 69 10.48 7.82 4.02
N ALA A 70 11.65 8.44 4.20
CA ALA A 70 12.87 7.72 4.51
C ALA A 70 12.75 6.90 5.81
N GLY A 71 12.21 7.50 6.88
CA GLY A 71 11.97 6.81 8.14
C GLY A 71 10.97 5.65 8.01
N SER A 72 9.92 5.80 7.20
CA SER A 72 8.95 4.75 6.97
C SER A 72 9.52 3.59 6.15
N LEU A 73 10.32 3.89 5.12
CA LEU A 73 11.02 2.86 4.34
C LEU A 73 12.06 2.12 5.19
N GLY A 74 12.76 2.84 6.09
CA GLY A 74 13.71 2.25 7.03
C GLY A 74 13.07 1.21 7.97
N PHE A 75 11.77 1.35 8.28
CA PHE A 75 10.99 0.34 9.01
C PHE A 75 10.43 -0.74 8.08
N PHE A 76 9.92 -0.34 6.91
CA PHE A 76 9.28 -1.23 5.95
C PHE A 76 10.23 -2.32 5.45
N LEU A 77 11.45 -1.95 5.03
CA LEU A 77 12.39 -2.87 4.40
C LEU A 77 12.80 -4.05 5.31
N PRO A 78 13.23 -3.84 6.56
CA PRO A 78 13.53 -4.95 7.47
C PRO A 78 12.29 -5.80 7.78
N SER A 79 11.14 -5.18 8.00
CA SER A 79 9.88 -5.88 8.25
C SER A 79 9.50 -6.75 7.06
N PHE A 80 9.55 -6.21 5.85
CA PHE A 80 9.26 -6.96 4.63
C PHE A 80 10.24 -8.14 4.45
N ALA A 81 11.53 -7.94 4.71
CA ALA A 81 12.53 -9.00 4.63
C ALA A 81 12.20 -10.14 5.61
N VAL A 82 11.89 -9.84 6.87
CA VAL A 82 11.52 -10.84 7.89
C VAL A 82 10.27 -11.62 7.48
N TYR A 83 9.18 -10.93 7.13
CA TYR A 83 7.94 -11.58 6.70
C TYR A 83 8.15 -12.42 5.44
N SER A 84 8.91 -11.92 4.47
CA SER A 84 9.18 -12.63 3.21
C SER A 84 10.01 -13.89 3.41
N ILE A 85 11.06 -13.84 4.25
CA ILE A 85 11.92 -15.00 4.55
C ILE A 85 11.11 -16.11 5.25
N ILE A 86 10.15 -15.75 6.08
CA ILE A 86 9.34 -16.73 6.82
C ILE A 86 8.21 -17.27 5.94
N PHE A 87 7.40 -16.42 5.36
CA PHE A 87 6.12 -16.85 4.75
C PHE A 87 6.25 -17.28 3.30
N ILE A 88 7.13 -16.67 2.50
CA ILE A 88 7.26 -17.02 1.08
C ILE A 88 7.72 -18.46 0.88
N PRO A 89 8.78 -18.96 1.55
CA PRO A 89 9.21 -20.36 1.39
C PRO A 89 8.13 -21.36 1.83
N ILE A 90 7.45 -21.12 2.94
CA ILE A 90 6.39 -22.00 3.47
C ILE A 90 5.26 -22.14 2.44
N VAL A 91 4.78 -21.01 1.91
CA VAL A 91 3.67 -21.04 0.96
C VAL A 91 4.14 -21.56 -0.41
N TYR A 92 5.37 -21.27 -0.83
CA TYR A 92 5.93 -21.82 -2.07
C TYR A 92 6.04 -23.35 -2.03
N PHE A 93 6.41 -23.92 -0.89
CA PHE A 93 6.47 -25.37 -0.71
C PHE A 93 5.07 -26.02 -0.80
N LEU A 94 4.05 -25.36 -0.27
CA LEU A 94 2.66 -25.85 -0.28
C LEU A 94 1.94 -25.61 -1.61
N LEU A 95 2.20 -24.47 -2.24
CA LEU A 95 1.48 -23.94 -3.40
C LEU A 95 2.48 -23.32 -4.39
N PRO A 96 3.23 -24.14 -5.14
CA PRO A 96 4.24 -23.62 -6.06
C PRO A 96 3.61 -22.80 -7.19
N ILE A 97 4.12 -21.56 -7.37
CA ILE A 97 3.75 -20.67 -8.47
C ILE A 97 5.01 -20.08 -9.11
N LYS A 98 4.96 -19.81 -10.41
CA LYS A 98 6.03 -19.12 -11.10
C LYS A 98 5.81 -17.61 -11.03
N PHE A 99 6.75 -16.87 -10.47
CA PHE A 99 6.81 -15.41 -10.51
C PHE A 99 8.26 -14.93 -10.59
N ASN A 100 8.43 -13.72 -11.12
CA ASN A 100 9.74 -13.10 -11.20
C ASN A 100 10.03 -12.37 -9.89
N LEU A 101 11.00 -12.89 -9.11
CA LEU A 101 11.36 -12.32 -7.80
C LEU A 101 11.90 -10.89 -7.91
N ILE A 102 12.68 -10.57 -8.94
CA ILE A 102 13.24 -9.23 -9.13
C ILE A 102 12.12 -8.23 -9.39
N VAL A 103 11.16 -8.61 -10.24
CA VAL A 103 9.98 -7.79 -10.52
C VAL A 103 9.13 -7.63 -9.26
N LEU A 104 8.92 -8.69 -8.48
CA LEU A 104 8.21 -8.63 -7.20
C LEU A 104 8.85 -7.61 -6.26
N LEU A 105 10.18 -7.68 -6.06
CA LEU A 105 10.91 -6.77 -5.18
C LEU A 105 10.83 -5.32 -5.67
N LEU A 106 11.01 -5.07 -6.97
CA LEU A 106 10.91 -3.72 -7.55
C LEU A 106 9.52 -3.11 -7.30
N PHE A 107 8.46 -3.87 -7.62
CA PHE A 107 7.10 -3.37 -7.44
C PHE A 107 6.68 -3.29 -5.97
N THR A 108 7.28 -4.06 -5.09
CA THR A 108 7.13 -3.92 -3.64
C THR A 108 7.68 -2.58 -3.15
N LEU A 109 8.81 -2.11 -3.67
CA LEU A 109 9.34 -0.78 -3.33
C LEU A 109 8.41 0.35 -3.82
N ILE A 110 7.90 0.24 -5.05
CA ILE A 110 6.91 1.19 -5.59
C ILE A 110 5.64 1.18 -4.73
N ALA A 111 5.14 0.02 -4.38
CA ALA A 111 3.97 -0.16 -3.53
C ALA A 111 4.17 0.47 -2.14
N ALA A 112 5.32 0.24 -1.52
CA ALA A 112 5.68 0.83 -0.23
C ALA A 112 5.72 2.36 -0.29
N LEU A 113 6.32 2.94 -1.34
CA LEU A 113 6.34 4.38 -1.54
C LEU A 113 4.93 4.95 -1.67
N ILE A 114 4.07 4.35 -2.48
CA ILE A 114 2.69 4.80 -2.68
C ILE A 114 1.89 4.69 -1.38
N SER A 115 1.97 3.55 -0.66
CA SER A 115 1.28 3.34 0.62
C SER A 115 1.70 4.38 1.65
N ASN A 116 3.01 4.62 1.79
CA ASN A 116 3.53 5.62 2.72
C ASN A 116 3.12 7.06 2.35
N LEU A 117 3.09 7.40 1.06
CA LEU A 117 2.62 8.72 0.60
C LEU A 117 1.12 8.91 0.88
N ILE A 118 0.29 7.89 0.67
CA ILE A 118 -1.13 7.93 1.04
C ILE A 118 -1.26 8.13 2.56
N GLY A 119 -0.54 7.35 3.36
CA GLY A 119 -0.53 7.48 4.82
C GLY A 119 -0.07 8.87 5.30
N LEU A 120 0.94 9.45 4.63
CA LEU A 120 1.43 10.80 4.91
C LEU A 120 0.35 11.85 4.63
N LEU A 121 -0.34 11.78 3.49
CA LEU A 121 -1.42 12.70 3.15
C LEU A 121 -2.59 12.64 4.13
N ILE A 122 -3.00 11.43 4.53
CA ILE A 122 -4.02 11.22 5.56
C ILE A 122 -3.56 11.83 6.89
N GLY A 123 -2.31 11.58 7.29
CA GLY A 123 -1.76 12.16 8.51
C GLY A 123 -1.74 13.69 8.49
N MET A 124 -1.29 14.29 7.37
CA MET A 124 -1.24 15.75 7.20
C MET A 124 -2.63 16.38 7.16
N SER A 125 -3.67 15.65 6.72
CA SER A 125 -5.05 16.18 6.73
C SER A 125 -5.55 16.50 8.12
N SER A 126 -4.99 15.88 9.19
CA SER A 126 -5.35 16.18 10.58
C SER A 126 -5.01 17.60 11.01
N PHE A 127 -4.14 18.30 10.27
CA PHE A 127 -3.86 19.72 10.50
C PHE A 127 -5.03 20.63 10.07
N PHE A 128 -5.84 20.18 9.11
CA PHE A 128 -6.96 20.95 8.58
C PHE A 128 -8.29 20.52 9.19
N ILE A 129 -8.39 19.26 9.61
CA ILE A 129 -9.61 18.62 10.11
C ILE A 129 -9.26 17.96 11.45
N GLU A 130 -9.84 18.43 12.55
CA GLU A 130 -9.54 17.92 13.90
C GLU A 130 -9.75 16.41 14.03
N GLU A 131 -10.83 15.89 13.41
CA GLU A 131 -11.13 14.47 13.36
C GLU A 131 -11.07 13.94 11.94
N ASN A 132 -9.91 13.44 11.53
CA ASN A 132 -9.70 12.83 10.20
C ASN A 132 -9.89 11.29 10.19
N ASP A 133 -10.43 10.71 11.28
CA ASP A 133 -10.67 9.27 11.39
C ASP A 133 -11.60 8.74 10.30
N GLY A 134 -12.57 9.56 9.86
CA GLY A 134 -13.43 9.25 8.72
C GLY A 134 -12.66 9.07 7.41
N ILE A 135 -11.69 9.96 7.14
CA ILE A 135 -10.84 9.86 5.94
C ILE A 135 -9.98 8.60 6.01
N GLU A 136 -9.34 8.36 7.17
CA GLU A 136 -8.52 7.16 7.40
C GLU A 136 -9.34 5.89 7.20
N LEU A 137 -10.58 5.87 7.69
CA LEU A 137 -11.49 4.72 7.55
C LEU A 137 -11.87 4.49 6.07
N VAL A 138 -12.26 5.53 5.34
CA VAL A 138 -12.65 5.40 3.92
C VAL A 138 -11.47 4.93 3.09
N VAL A 139 -10.30 5.57 3.20
CA VAL A 139 -9.09 5.17 2.47
C VAL A 139 -8.65 3.77 2.86
N GLY A 140 -8.69 3.43 4.16
CA GLY A 140 -8.40 2.09 4.64
C GLY A 140 -9.32 1.03 4.02
N LYS A 141 -10.63 1.31 3.87
CA LYS A 141 -11.57 0.41 3.20
C LYS A 141 -11.28 0.27 1.70
N LEU A 142 -10.90 1.35 1.02
CA LEU A 142 -10.50 1.29 -0.38
C LEU A 142 -9.21 0.47 -0.57
N MET A 143 -8.22 0.65 0.31
CA MET A 143 -7.01 -0.18 0.32
C MET A 143 -7.34 -1.65 0.61
N PHE A 144 -8.29 -1.92 1.49
CA PHE A 144 -8.72 -3.27 1.83
C PHE A 144 -9.41 -3.98 0.65
N ILE A 145 -10.28 -3.27 -0.08
CA ILE A 145 -11.02 -3.81 -1.24
C ILE A 145 -10.09 -4.01 -2.44
N PHE A 146 -9.29 -3.00 -2.78
CA PHE A 146 -8.42 -3.01 -3.97
C PHE A 146 -7.02 -3.57 -3.70
N GLY A 147 -6.72 -3.93 -2.44
CA GLY A 147 -5.42 -4.41 -1.98
C GLY A 147 -5.29 -5.92 -1.83
N ASN A 148 -6.17 -6.73 -2.42
CA ASN A 148 -6.16 -8.20 -2.29
C ASN A 148 -6.21 -8.73 -0.85
N GLN A 149 -6.69 -7.93 0.12
CA GLN A 149 -6.58 -8.32 1.53
C GLN A 149 -7.60 -9.40 1.95
N VAL A 150 -8.76 -9.44 1.31
CA VAL A 150 -9.79 -10.43 1.58
C VAL A 150 -10.22 -11.16 0.32
N ILE A 151 -10.60 -10.41 -0.70
CA ILE A 151 -11.02 -10.97 -1.99
C ILE A 151 -10.01 -10.53 -3.03
N PRO A 152 -9.23 -11.45 -3.62
CA PRO A 152 -8.33 -11.12 -4.70
C PRO A 152 -9.07 -10.46 -5.86
N ILE A 153 -8.48 -9.41 -6.42
CA ILE A 153 -9.08 -8.65 -7.54
C ILE A 153 -9.38 -9.56 -8.73
N ILE A 154 -8.57 -10.59 -8.95
CA ILE A 154 -8.77 -11.54 -10.04
C ILE A 154 -10.11 -12.28 -9.96
N LEU A 155 -10.68 -12.43 -8.78
CA LEU A 155 -11.98 -13.08 -8.58
C LEU A 155 -13.16 -12.10 -8.68
N MET A 156 -12.88 -10.81 -8.82
CA MET A 156 -13.91 -9.80 -9.01
C MET A 156 -14.36 -9.71 -10.47
N PRO A 157 -15.55 -9.16 -10.75
CA PRO A 157 -15.99 -8.87 -12.11
C PRO A 157 -14.97 -8.02 -12.89
N VAL A 158 -14.83 -8.24 -14.20
CA VAL A 158 -13.81 -7.58 -15.04
C VAL A 158 -13.87 -6.05 -14.95
N TRP A 159 -15.07 -5.47 -14.86
CA TRP A 159 -15.24 -4.02 -14.73
C TRP A 159 -14.65 -3.48 -13.41
N VAL A 160 -14.78 -4.24 -12.30
CA VAL A 160 -14.15 -3.89 -11.01
C VAL A 160 -12.64 -3.98 -11.11
N GLN A 161 -12.10 -5.05 -11.75
CA GLN A 161 -10.67 -5.20 -11.97
C GLN A 161 -10.09 -4.01 -12.74
N ASN A 162 -10.78 -3.56 -13.80
CA ASN A 162 -10.35 -2.44 -14.61
C ASN A 162 -10.34 -1.12 -13.79
N ILE A 163 -11.38 -0.86 -13.00
CA ILE A 163 -11.41 0.30 -12.10
C ILE A 163 -10.31 0.19 -11.05
N ALA A 164 -10.16 -0.96 -10.41
CA ALA A 164 -9.13 -1.15 -9.39
C ALA A 164 -7.73 -0.80 -9.91
N ARG A 165 -7.36 -1.33 -11.08
CA ARG A 165 -6.05 -1.11 -11.73
C ARG A 165 -5.75 0.36 -12.03
N THR A 166 -6.76 1.23 -12.14
CA THR A 166 -6.59 2.67 -12.31
C THR A 166 -6.49 3.43 -10.98
N THR A 167 -6.39 2.75 -9.85
CA THR A 167 -6.31 3.39 -8.54
C THR A 167 -4.93 3.26 -7.90
N PRO A 168 -4.48 4.24 -7.10
CA PRO A 168 -3.24 4.12 -6.35
C PRO A 168 -3.32 3.02 -5.27
N PHE A 169 -4.51 2.65 -4.82
CA PHE A 169 -4.74 1.60 -3.82
C PHE A 169 -4.35 0.22 -4.34
N TYR A 170 -4.66 -0.07 -5.60
CA TYR A 170 -4.19 -1.27 -6.29
C TYR A 170 -2.67 -1.32 -6.38
N MET A 171 -2.05 -0.22 -6.79
CA MET A 171 -0.59 -0.13 -6.90
C MET A 171 0.11 -0.29 -5.55
N ALA A 172 -0.52 0.16 -4.45
CA ALA A 172 0.03 0.07 -3.11
C ALA A 172 0.08 -1.36 -2.54
N LEU A 173 -0.77 -2.29 -2.98
CA LEU A 173 -0.89 -3.61 -2.34
C LEU A 173 -0.99 -4.78 -3.33
N SER A 174 -1.72 -4.63 -4.46
CA SER A 174 -2.01 -5.73 -5.38
C SER A 174 -1.02 -5.85 -6.53
N ALA A 175 -0.54 -4.74 -7.06
CA ALA A 175 0.30 -4.71 -8.25
C ALA A 175 1.58 -5.56 -8.13
N PRO A 176 2.30 -5.65 -7.00
CA PRO A 176 3.53 -6.42 -6.92
C PRO A 176 3.39 -7.87 -7.37
N ILE A 177 2.37 -8.59 -6.91
CA ILE A 177 2.17 -9.98 -7.28
C ILE A 177 1.57 -10.14 -8.69
N ASP A 178 0.64 -9.27 -9.08
CA ASP A 178 0.01 -9.30 -10.40
C ASP A 178 1.05 -9.09 -11.51
N VAL A 179 1.97 -8.15 -11.32
CA VAL A 179 3.05 -7.86 -12.28
C VAL A 179 4.11 -8.96 -12.26
N ALA A 180 4.52 -9.41 -11.07
CA ALA A 180 5.54 -10.45 -10.92
C ALA A 180 5.12 -11.79 -11.54
N SER A 181 3.82 -12.09 -11.53
CA SER A 181 3.24 -13.29 -12.15
C SER A 181 2.89 -13.13 -13.63
N GLY A 182 3.11 -11.95 -14.22
CA GLY A 182 2.79 -11.65 -15.62
C GLY A 182 1.31 -11.41 -15.91
N LYS A 183 0.44 -11.32 -14.89
CA LYS A 183 -0.99 -11.03 -15.06
C LYS A 183 -1.28 -9.57 -15.38
N TYR A 184 -0.32 -8.68 -15.13
CA TYR A 184 -0.39 -7.28 -15.50
C TYR A 184 0.92 -6.82 -16.15
N SER A 185 0.83 -5.96 -17.17
CA SER A 185 2.02 -5.47 -17.89
C SER A 185 2.94 -4.69 -16.98
N SER A 186 4.21 -5.12 -16.90
CA SER A 186 5.22 -4.46 -16.07
C SER A 186 5.50 -3.02 -16.52
N LEU A 187 5.50 -2.76 -17.83
CA LEU A 187 5.73 -1.41 -18.38
C LEU A 187 4.60 -0.45 -18.01
N LEU A 188 3.34 -0.88 -18.19
CA LEU A 188 2.19 -0.07 -17.83
C LEU A 188 2.13 0.19 -16.32
N ALA A 189 2.34 -0.86 -15.51
CA ALA A 189 2.35 -0.74 -14.06
C ALA A 189 3.48 0.18 -13.57
N PHE A 190 4.66 0.11 -14.17
CA PHE A 190 5.77 1.00 -13.83
C PHE A 190 5.42 2.46 -14.14
N GLY A 191 4.91 2.74 -15.34
CA GLY A 191 4.47 4.08 -15.71
C GLY A 191 3.38 4.62 -14.76
N GLN A 192 2.39 3.82 -14.41
CA GLN A 192 1.36 4.18 -13.44
C GLN A 192 1.96 4.44 -12.04
N GLY A 193 2.86 3.58 -11.57
CA GLY A 193 3.54 3.75 -10.29
C GLY A 193 4.29 5.07 -10.19
N VAL A 194 5.05 5.41 -11.24
CA VAL A 194 5.78 6.70 -11.32
C VAL A 194 4.81 7.89 -11.30
N ILE A 195 3.73 7.82 -12.09
CA ILE A 195 2.72 8.88 -12.13
C ILE A 195 2.10 9.08 -10.73
N TYR A 196 1.72 8.01 -10.04
CA TYR A 196 1.15 8.12 -8.69
C TYR A 196 2.16 8.66 -7.68
N ILE A 197 3.41 8.22 -7.71
CA ILE A 197 4.45 8.75 -6.82
C ILE A 197 4.61 10.25 -7.03
N LEU A 198 4.73 10.71 -8.27
CA LEU A 198 4.88 12.13 -8.57
C LEU A 198 3.67 12.96 -8.15
N LEU A 199 2.46 12.46 -8.43
CA LEU A 199 1.21 13.13 -8.06
C LEU A 199 1.05 13.22 -6.53
N LEU A 200 1.31 12.14 -5.82
CA LEU A 200 1.19 12.11 -4.35
C LEU A 200 2.29 12.95 -3.68
N LEU A 201 3.52 12.97 -4.22
CA LEU A 201 4.59 13.86 -3.75
C LEU A 201 4.25 15.34 -3.98
N TRP A 202 3.71 15.67 -5.15
CA TRP A 202 3.24 17.02 -5.44
C TRP A 202 2.16 17.44 -4.45
N LEU A 203 1.17 16.58 -4.22
CA LEU A 203 0.08 16.86 -3.27
C LEU A 203 0.59 17.00 -1.84
N ALA A 204 1.53 16.15 -1.41
CA ALA A 204 2.15 16.24 -0.10
C ALA A 204 2.94 17.54 0.09
N SER A 205 3.69 17.95 -0.93
CA SER A 205 4.43 19.21 -0.93
C SER A 205 3.49 20.42 -0.89
N TRP A 206 2.40 20.37 -1.64
CA TRP A 206 1.37 21.39 -1.62
C TRP A 206 0.71 21.52 -0.22
N MET A 207 0.29 20.40 0.38
CA MET A 207 -0.27 20.39 1.73
C MET A 207 0.73 20.91 2.76
N LEU A 208 2.00 20.53 2.66
CA LEU A 208 3.05 21.02 3.55
C LEU A 208 3.19 22.55 3.49
N ASN A 209 3.15 23.11 2.28
CA ASN A 209 3.20 24.56 2.09
C ASN A 209 1.99 25.28 2.72
N GLN A 210 0.80 24.68 2.63
CA GLN A 210 -0.39 25.23 3.28
C GLN A 210 -0.28 25.18 4.83
N ILE A 211 0.27 24.10 5.37
CA ILE A 211 0.53 23.98 6.82
C ILE A 211 1.51 25.06 7.28
N LYS A 212 2.64 25.22 6.57
CA LYS A 212 3.64 26.27 6.88
C LYS A 212 3.03 27.67 6.86
N ARG A 213 2.20 27.99 5.85
CA ARG A 213 1.52 29.30 5.76
C ARG A 213 0.59 29.54 6.96
N LYS A 214 -0.20 28.55 7.36
CA LYS A 214 -1.11 28.69 8.52
C LYS A 214 -0.34 28.89 9.82
N LEU A 215 0.80 28.22 10.01
CA LEU A 215 1.63 28.38 11.21
C LEU A 215 2.24 29.80 11.31
N VAL A 216 2.68 30.38 10.19
CA VAL A 216 3.24 31.74 10.15
C VAL A 216 2.17 32.82 10.41
N ILE A 217 0.91 32.58 10.02
CA ILE A 217 -0.17 33.58 10.22
C ILE A 217 -0.70 33.53 11.64
N ASN A 218 -0.65 32.41 12.34
CA ASN A 218 -1.20 32.22 13.69
C ASN A 218 -0.16 32.30 14.83
N GLY A 219 1.11 32.51 14.52
CA GLY A 219 2.23 32.74 15.45
C GLY A 219 2.68 34.17 15.40
#